data_370b7cfb39865a6dd09623d04b20abf4
#
_entry.id   370b7cfb39865a6dd09623d04b20abf4
#
_cell.length_a   1.000
_cell.length_b   1.000
_cell.length_c   1.000
_cell.angle_alpha   90.00
_cell.angle_beta   90.00
_cell.angle_gamma   90.00
#
_symmetry.space_group_name_H-M   'P 1'
#
loop_
_entity.id
_entity.type
_entity.pdbx_description
1 polymer ?
#
loop_
_entity_poly.entity_id
_entity_poly.type
_entity_poly.pdbx_seq_one_letter_code
_entity_poly.pdbx_strand_id
1 'polypeptide(L)'
;MAIGWTVGSLRGGGFESRGELRAGRAWSTMKVPVIVASLTSGRADWHAIEGAITRSDNDAARRLWDALDDGPGEVEAVLRRAGDAETTLEREADPRGWSSFGRTVWSLEAAAGFYRALAGGELLEPADTGRILDAMGRVVPEQRWGLGTVPGMRFKGGWGPSEDGGGSYEVIQVGVLGDAVIALAATAPDFEAAKKLASKHVPQHSNAPQLRAAGD
;
A
#
# COMPACT_ATOMS: atom_id res chain seq x y z
N MET A 1 -6.59 -20.88 -1.24
CA MET A 1 -6.83 -19.52 -1.78
C MET A 1 -7.55 -18.74 -0.70
N ALA A 2 -7.02 -17.60 -0.32
CA ALA A 2 -7.62 -16.73 0.69
C ALA A 2 -7.65 -15.29 0.19
N ILE A 3 -8.62 -14.49 0.65
CA ILE A 3 -8.76 -13.08 0.33
C ILE A 3 -9.24 -12.33 1.55
N GLY A 4 -8.84 -11.07 1.66
CA GLY A 4 -9.34 -10.14 2.65
C GLY A 4 -9.22 -8.70 2.15
N TRP A 5 -10.07 -7.84 2.68
CA TRP A 5 -10.02 -6.42 2.40
C TRP A 5 -10.50 -5.59 3.60
N THR A 6 -10.05 -4.37 3.61
CA THR A 6 -10.40 -3.34 4.59
C THR A 6 -10.78 -2.08 3.85
N VAL A 7 -11.87 -1.45 4.23
CA VAL A 7 -12.37 -0.18 3.67
C VAL A 7 -12.60 0.83 4.77
N GLY A 8 -12.26 2.08 4.52
CA GLY A 8 -12.54 3.21 5.41
C GLY A 8 -12.83 4.48 4.62
N SER A 9 -13.28 5.53 5.31
CA SER A 9 -13.46 6.87 4.75
C SER A 9 -12.20 7.71 4.97
N LEU A 10 -11.83 8.56 4.00
CA LEU A 10 -10.78 9.56 4.15
C LEU A 10 -11.13 10.63 5.20
N ARG A 11 -12.43 10.80 5.50
CA ARG A 11 -12.92 11.77 6.50
C ARG A 11 -12.79 11.27 7.94
N GLY A 12 -12.27 10.03 8.14
CA GLY A 12 -12.12 9.42 9.45
C GLY A 12 -13.17 8.34 9.73
N GLY A 13 -13.31 7.97 11.00
CA GLY A 13 -14.14 6.83 11.43
C GLY A 13 -13.39 5.51 11.41
N GLY A 14 -14.07 4.43 11.77
CA GLY A 14 -13.52 3.08 11.79
C GLY A 14 -13.32 2.47 10.42
N PHE A 15 -12.67 1.32 10.40
CA PHE A 15 -12.50 0.50 9.22
C PHE A 15 -13.48 -0.69 9.25
N GLU A 16 -13.97 -1.08 8.08
CA GLU A 16 -14.70 -2.32 7.89
C GLU A 16 -13.79 -3.33 7.20
N SER A 17 -13.59 -4.49 7.83
CA SER A 17 -12.74 -5.56 7.30
C SER A 17 -13.54 -6.82 7.05
N ARG A 18 -13.34 -7.47 5.88
CA ARG A 18 -13.99 -8.72 5.49
C ARG A 18 -13.01 -9.71 4.86
N GLY A 19 -13.46 -10.96 4.73
CA GLY A 19 -12.67 -12.08 4.19
C GLY A 19 -11.85 -12.77 5.27
N GLU A 20 -10.89 -13.58 4.86
CA GLU A 20 -10.06 -14.41 5.74
C GLU A 20 -8.74 -13.71 6.11
N LEU A 21 -8.16 -12.97 5.17
CA LEU A 21 -6.89 -12.27 5.39
C LEU A 21 -7.11 -10.95 6.13
N ARG A 22 -6.27 -10.68 7.12
CA ARG A 22 -6.21 -9.41 7.87
C ARG A 22 -4.89 -8.69 7.70
N ALA A 23 -3.88 -9.40 7.22
CA ALA A 23 -2.54 -8.92 6.99
C ALA A 23 -1.92 -9.67 5.81
N GLY A 24 -0.80 -9.17 5.31
CA GLY A 24 0.06 -9.81 4.32
C GLY A 24 1.42 -9.12 4.32
N ARG A 25 2.37 -9.66 3.55
CA ARG A 25 3.61 -8.94 3.32
C ARG A 25 3.33 -7.69 2.50
N ALA A 26 3.91 -6.59 2.92
CA ALA A 26 3.69 -5.30 2.28
C ALA A 26 4.15 -5.26 0.83
N TRP A 27 5.20 -6.03 0.50
CA TRP A 27 5.83 -6.01 -0.82
C TRP A 27 6.04 -4.56 -1.30
N SER A 28 5.70 -4.29 -2.54
CA SER A 28 5.87 -2.95 -3.11
C SER A 28 4.88 -1.90 -2.61
N THR A 29 3.90 -2.23 -1.78
CA THR A 29 3.06 -1.20 -1.14
C THR A 29 3.85 -0.40 -0.12
N MET A 30 4.86 -1.02 0.55
CA MET A 30 5.74 -0.32 1.49
C MET A 30 6.66 0.71 0.81
N LYS A 31 6.78 0.71 -0.51
CA LYS A 31 7.53 1.77 -1.21
C LYS A 31 6.95 3.17 -0.97
N VAL A 32 5.64 3.27 -0.72
CA VAL A 32 5.02 4.58 -0.44
C VAL A 32 5.44 5.13 0.93
N PRO A 33 5.40 4.37 2.04
CA PRO A 33 6.04 4.78 3.30
C PRO A 33 7.53 5.15 3.15
N VAL A 34 8.32 4.38 2.40
CA VAL A 34 9.74 4.70 2.12
C VAL A 34 9.87 6.05 1.40
N ILE A 35 9.02 6.33 0.43
CA ILE A 35 8.97 7.62 -0.29
C ILE A 35 8.65 8.76 0.68
N VAL A 36 7.66 8.58 1.55
CA VAL A 36 7.30 9.60 2.55
C VAL A 36 8.48 9.87 3.49
N ALA A 37 9.19 8.83 3.94
CA ALA A 37 10.39 8.98 4.76
C ALA A 37 11.49 9.76 4.02
N SER A 38 11.75 9.42 2.75
CA SER A 38 12.73 10.12 1.91
C SER A 38 12.40 11.59 1.69
N LEU A 39 11.12 11.93 1.49
CA LEU A 39 10.66 13.33 1.40
C LEU A 39 10.81 14.06 2.72
N THR A 40 10.41 13.45 3.83
CA THR A 40 10.47 14.04 5.17
C THR A 40 11.91 14.32 5.61
N SER A 41 12.87 13.47 5.22
CA SER A 41 14.30 13.64 5.52
C SER A 41 15.03 14.54 4.51
N GLY A 42 14.32 15.11 3.53
CA GLY A 42 14.90 16.01 2.53
C GLY A 42 15.81 15.32 1.50
N ARG A 43 15.69 14.00 1.35
CA ARG A 43 16.52 13.17 0.44
C ARG A 43 15.73 12.71 -0.80
N ALA A 44 14.71 13.45 -1.17
CA ALA A 44 13.82 13.09 -2.27
C ALA A 44 14.50 13.15 -3.64
N ASP A 45 14.41 12.05 -4.38
CA ASP A 45 14.65 11.99 -5.81
C ASP A 45 13.31 11.73 -6.52
N TRP A 46 12.71 12.77 -7.09
CA TRP A 46 11.41 12.66 -7.72
C TRP A 46 11.40 11.74 -8.96
N HIS A 47 12.50 11.58 -9.65
CA HIS A 47 12.58 10.60 -10.73
C HIS A 47 12.52 9.17 -10.21
N ALA A 48 13.22 8.90 -9.10
CA ALA A 48 13.14 7.61 -8.42
C ALA A 48 11.74 7.38 -7.83
N ILE A 49 11.14 8.39 -7.19
CA ILE A 49 9.77 8.32 -6.63
C ILE A 49 8.76 7.93 -7.72
N GLU A 50 8.78 8.62 -8.86
CA GLU A 50 7.86 8.32 -9.95
C GLU A 50 8.04 6.90 -10.51
N GLY A 51 9.27 6.44 -10.70
CA GLY A 51 9.58 5.07 -11.11
C GLY A 51 9.10 4.03 -10.10
N ALA A 52 9.38 4.25 -8.82
CA ALA A 52 8.98 3.35 -7.74
C ALA A 52 7.46 3.21 -7.60
N ILE A 53 6.69 4.27 -7.89
CA ILE A 53 5.22 4.23 -7.82
C ILE A 53 4.63 3.66 -9.11
N THR A 54 4.94 4.27 -10.27
CA THR A 54 4.22 4.00 -11.53
C THR A 54 4.58 2.66 -12.15
N ARG A 55 5.84 2.25 -12.06
CA ARG A 55 6.36 0.99 -12.62
C ARG A 55 6.75 -0.04 -11.57
N SER A 56 6.61 0.33 -10.29
CA SER A 56 7.10 -0.50 -9.17
C SER A 56 8.60 -0.83 -9.26
N ASP A 57 9.39 0.08 -9.83
CA ASP A 57 10.82 -0.04 -10.03
C ASP A 57 11.54 -0.31 -8.69
N ASN A 58 12.24 -1.46 -8.62
CA ASN A 58 12.92 -1.89 -7.41
C ASN A 58 14.24 -1.15 -7.20
N ASP A 59 14.95 -0.80 -8.27
CA ASP A 59 16.21 -0.08 -8.15
C ASP A 59 15.96 1.38 -7.75
N ALA A 60 14.89 1.99 -8.26
CA ALA A 60 14.45 3.29 -7.83
C ALA A 60 14.07 3.30 -6.33
N ALA A 61 13.31 2.30 -5.88
CA ALA A 61 12.95 2.16 -4.47
C ALA A 61 14.17 1.90 -3.58
N ARG A 62 15.13 1.11 -4.05
CA ARG A 62 16.38 0.85 -3.34
C ARG A 62 17.19 2.14 -3.16
N ARG A 63 17.33 2.95 -4.21
CA ARG A 63 18.02 4.26 -4.09
C ARG A 63 17.38 5.17 -3.03
N LEU A 64 16.04 5.20 -2.96
CA LEU A 64 15.34 5.98 -1.94
C LEU A 64 15.58 5.42 -0.53
N TRP A 65 15.58 4.10 -0.39
CA TRP A 65 15.86 3.40 0.87
C TRP A 65 17.30 3.60 1.35
N ASP A 66 18.27 3.41 0.45
CA ASP A 66 19.71 3.52 0.75
C ASP A 66 20.13 4.97 1.06
N ALA A 67 19.31 5.96 0.66
CA ALA A 67 19.52 7.36 1.00
C ALA A 67 19.08 7.73 2.43
N LEU A 68 18.29 6.89 3.11
CA LEU A 68 17.93 7.08 4.51
C LEU A 68 19.10 6.73 5.43
N ASP A 69 19.26 7.46 6.54
CA ASP A 69 20.33 7.17 7.52
C ASP A 69 20.01 5.92 8.35
N ASP A 70 18.73 5.75 8.71
CA ASP A 70 18.18 4.56 9.35
C ASP A 70 16.87 4.20 8.66
N GLY A 71 16.96 3.46 7.55
CA GLY A 71 15.80 3.10 6.75
C GLY A 71 14.63 2.53 7.56
N PRO A 72 14.83 1.46 8.38
CA PRO A 72 13.77 0.92 9.22
C PRO A 72 13.20 1.95 10.19
N GLY A 73 14.04 2.66 10.95
CA GLY A 73 13.59 3.61 11.97
C GLY A 73 12.86 4.82 11.38
N GLU A 74 13.36 5.38 10.26
CA GLU A 74 12.71 6.52 9.60
C GLU A 74 11.35 6.12 9.00
N VAL A 75 11.22 4.94 8.40
CA VAL A 75 9.94 4.45 7.88
C VAL A 75 8.98 4.11 9.02
N GLU A 76 9.44 3.45 10.09
CA GLU A 76 8.62 3.20 11.27
C GLU A 76 8.11 4.51 11.90
N ALA A 77 8.94 5.56 11.96
CA ALA A 77 8.52 6.88 12.44
C ALA A 77 7.38 7.46 11.57
N VAL A 78 7.46 7.30 10.26
CA VAL A 78 6.38 7.70 9.34
C VAL A 78 5.10 6.87 9.58
N LEU A 79 5.22 5.56 9.78
CA LEU A 79 4.07 4.71 10.10
C LEU A 79 3.41 5.13 11.43
N ARG A 80 4.21 5.45 12.47
CA ARG A 80 3.71 5.96 13.76
C ARG A 80 2.94 7.27 13.61
N ARG A 81 3.45 8.20 12.78
CA ARG A 81 2.74 9.45 12.45
C ARG A 81 1.40 9.20 11.76
N ALA A 82 1.29 8.14 10.98
CA ALA A 82 0.05 7.72 10.34
C ALA A 82 -0.90 6.94 11.28
N GLY A 83 -0.53 6.77 12.56
CA GLY A 83 -1.33 6.04 13.55
C GLY A 83 -1.07 4.52 13.61
N ASP A 84 -0.14 3.99 12.83
CA ASP A 84 0.26 2.58 12.89
C ASP A 84 1.27 2.36 14.02
N ALA A 85 0.77 1.97 15.19
CA ALA A 85 1.58 1.77 16.40
C ALA A 85 2.33 0.42 16.44
N GLU A 86 1.97 -0.54 15.60
CA GLU A 86 2.36 -1.94 15.76
C GLU A 86 3.37 -2.42 14.72
N THR A 87 3.28 -1.94 13.48
CA THR A 87 4.13 -2.44 12.39
C THR A 87 5.60 -2.14 12.67
N THR A 88 6.40 -3.21 12.69
CA THR A 88 7.85 -3.14 12.79
C THR A 88 8.44 -3.66 11.49
N LEU A 89 9.37 -2.92 10.91
CA LEU A 89 9.98 -3.30 9.64
C LEU A 89 10.93 -4.49 9.83
N GLU A 90 10.89 -5.39 8.85
CA GLU A 90 11.87 -6.47 8.76
C GLU A 90 13.27 -5.87 8.58
N ARG A 91 14.24 -6.34 9.38
CA ARG A 91 15.61 -5.83 9.39
C ARG A 91 16.62 -6.81 8.79
N GLU A 92 16.24 -8.08 8.71
CA GLU A 92 17.15 -9.10 8.21
C GLU A 92 17.25 -9.07 6.68
N ALA A 93 18.47 -9.21 6.20
CA ALA A 93 18.72 -9.38 4.76
C ALA A 93 18.15 -10.72 4.26
N ASP A 94 17.49 -10.70 3.12
CA ASP A 94 16.98 -11.91 2.48
C ASP A 94 18.05 -12.48 1.52
N PRO A 95 18.40 -13.77 1.63
CA PRO A 95 19.38 -14.40 0.72
C PRO A 95 18.96 -14.35 -0.76
N ARG A 96 17.66 -14.23 -1.04
CA ARG A 96 17.10 -14.11 -2.40
C ARG A 96 17.14 -12.69 -2.93
N GLY A 97 17.58 -11.71 -2.12
CA GLY A 97 17.67 -10.30 -2.49
C GLY A 97 16.34 -9.53 -2.39
N TRP A 98 15.31 -10.08 -1.73
CA TRP A 98 14.08 -9.31 -1.46
C TRP A 98 14.35 -8.18 -0.46
N SER A 99 13.72 -7.05 -0.69
CA SER A 99 13.85 -5.90 0.22
C SER A 99 13.25 -6.22 1.60
N SER A 100 13.94 -5.85 2.68
CA SER A 100 13.45 -6.00 4.04
C SER A 100 12.10 -5.29 4.23
N PHE A 101 11.97 -4.04 3.78
CA PHE A 101 10.72 -3.31 3.84
C PHE A 101 9.56 -4.01 3.11
N GLY A 102 9.83 -4.67 1.97
CA GLY A 102 8.80 -5.41 1.23
C GLY A 102 8.34 -6.69 1.94
N ARG A 103 9.23 -7.32 2.72
CA ARG A 103 8.92 -8.54 3.50
C ARG A 103 8.20 -8.25 4.81
N THR A 104 8.15 -7.01 5.23
CA THR A 104 7.43 -6.60 6.45
C THR A 104 5.97 -7.04 6.38
N VAL A 105 5.49 -7.70 7.44
CA VAL A 105 4.08 -8.02 7.58
C VAL A 105 3.31 -6.75 7.94
N TRP A 106 2.28 -6.46 7.17
CA TRP A 106 1.46 -5.26 7.36
C TRP A 106 -0.01 -5.63 7.43
N SER A 107 -0.71 -5.18 8.48
CA SER A 107 -2.15 -5.40 8.55
C SER A 107 -2.86 -4.54 7.50
N LEU A 108 -3.97 -5.04 6.96
CA LEU A 108 -4.76 -4.29 5.98
C LEU A 108 -5.33 -3.00 6.57
N GLU A 109 -5.64 -3.01 7.86
CA GLU A 109 -6.14 -1.83 8.56
C GLU A 109 -5.04 -0.77 8.73
N ALA A 110 -3.84 -1.16 9.17
CA ALA A 110 -2.70 -0.26 9.27
C ALA A 110 -2.31 0.31 7.90
N ALA A 111 -2.30 -0.54 6.86
CA ALA A 111 -2.04 -0.12 5.49
C ALA A 111 -3.08 0.90 5.00
N ALA A 112 -4.38 0.63 5.20
CA ALA A 112 -5.44 1.59 4.88
C ALA A 112 -5.31 2.88 5.69
N GLY A 113 -4.97 2.78 6.99
CA GLY A 113 -4.71 3.93 7.88
C GLY A 113 -3.61 4.84 7.36
N PHE A 114 -2.48 4.26 6.96
CA PHE A 114 -1.37 5.01 6.38
C PHE A 114 -1.79 5.76 5.10
N TYR A 115 -2.46 5.08 4.16
CA TYR A 115 -2.89 5.72 2.92
C TYR A 115 -4.00 6.76 3.14
N ARG A 116 -4.83 6.61 4.18
CA ARG A 116 -5.77 7.63 4.64
C ARG A 116 -5.03 8.87 5.12
N ALA A 117 -4.06 8.72 6.01
CA ALA A 117 -3.26 9.83 6.54
C ALA A 117 -2.47 10.55 5.42
N LEU A 118 -1.91 9.79 4.46
CA LEU A 118 -1.24 10.36 3.29
C LEU A 118 -2.23 11.18 2.44
N ALA A 119 -3.36 10.61 2.06
CA ALA A 119 -4.35 11.29 1.22
C ALA A 119 -5.03 12.47 1.95
N GLY A 120 -5.13 12.41 3.27
CA GLY A 120 -5.60 13.49 4.13
C GLY A 120 -4.61 14.65 4.31
N GLY A 121 -3.37 14.51 3.81
CA GLY A 121 -2.34 15.56 3.94
C GLY A 121 -1.68 15.63 5.32
N GLU A 122 -1.81 14.58 6.14
CA GLU A 122 -1.26 14.55 7.50
C GLU A 122 0.25 14.27 7.54
N LEU A 123 0.81 13.70 6.45
CA LEU A 123 2.19 13.21 6.42
C LEU A 123 3.15 14.12 5.67
N LEU A 124 2.68 14.84 4.67
CA LEU A 124 3.47 15.67 3.76
C LEU A 124 2.74 16.98 3.43
N GLU A 125 3.49 17.94 2.89
CA GLU A 125 2.92 19.14 2.31
C GLU A 125 1.95 18.83 1.15
N PRO A 126 0.94 19.67 0.91
CA PRO A 126 -0.08 19.41 -0.11
C PRO A 126 0.47 19.16 -1.52
N ALA A 127 1.54 19.85 -1.91
CA ALA A 127 2.16 19.69 -3.23
C ALA A 127 2.76 18.29 -3.40
N ASP A 128 3.48 17.77 -2.40
CA ASP A 128 4.10 16.46 -2.44
C ASP A 128 3.06 15.35 -2.33
N THR A 129 2.07 15.51 -1.45
CA THR A 129 0.91 14.62 -1.37
C THR A 129 0.22 14.50 -2.74
N GLY A 130 -0.07 15.62 -3.39
CA GLY A 130 -0.70 15.66 -4.71
C GLY A 130 0.12 14.91 -5.76
N ARG A 131 1.43 15.13 -5.81
CA ARG A 131 2.32 14.46 -6.77
C ARG A 131 2.36 12.93 -6.57
N ILE A 132 2.40 12.46 -5.31
CA ILE A 132 2.35 11.02 -5.01
C ILE A 132 1.03 10.41 -5.47
N LEU A 133 -0.09 11.03 -5.10
CA LEU A 133 -1.42 10.55 -5.48
C LEU A 133 -1.62 10.55 -7.00
N ASP A 134 -1.09 11.54 -7.72
CA ASP A 134 -1.12 11.58 -9.18
C ASP A 134 -0.26 10.47 -9.79
N ALA A 135 0.93 10.19 -9.26
CA ALA A 135 1.74 9.06 -9.67
C ALA A 135 1.02 7.72 -9.45
N MET A 136 0.33 7.55 -8.31
CA MET A 136 -0.51 6.37 -8.02
C MET A 136 -1.68 6.21 -9.01
N GLY A 137 -2.18 7.30 -9.59
CA GLY A 137 -3.18 7.27 -10.67
C GLY A 137 -2.61 6.84 -12.04
N ARG A 138 -1.28 6.90 -12.22
CA ARG A 138 -0.57 6.61 -13.48
C ARG A 138 0.21 5.29 -13.45
N VAL A 139 -0.16 4.35 -12.58
CA VAL A 139 0.41 3.00 -12.59
C VAL A 139 0.25 2.37 -13.98
N VAL A 140 1.32 1.74 -14.47
CA VAL A 140 1.36 1.14 -15.82
C VAL A 140 0.28 0.08 -16.04
N PRO A 141 -0.23 -0.09 -17.27
CA PRO A 141 -1.36 -0.98 -17.57
C PRO A 141 -1.17 -2.41 -17.08
N GLU A 142 0.04 -2.96 -17.17
CA GLU A 142 0.37 -4.34 -16.81
C GLU A 142 0.17 -4.63 -15.31
N GLN A 143 0.15 -3.58 -14.49
CA GLN A 143 -0.07 -3.67 -13.04
C GLN A 143 -1.50 -3.26 -12.61
N ARG A 144 -2.38 -2.91 -13.55
CA ARG A 144 -3.76 -2.47 -13.26
C ARG A 144 -4.74 -3.64 -13.15
N TRP A 145 -4.46 -4.57 -12.27
CA TRP A 145 -5.36 -5.63 -11.81
C TRP A 145 -5.91 -5.30 -10.41
N GLY A 146 -6.83 -6.08 -9.87
CA GLY A 146 -7.42 -5.82 -8.54
C GLY A 146 -8.01 -4.42 -8.46
N LEU A 147 -7.57 -3.61 -7.49
CA LEU A 147 -7.98 -2.21 -7.35
C LEU A 147 -7.74 -1.39 -8.62
N GLY A 148 -6.70 -1.73 -9.38
CA GLY A 148 -6.37 -1.05 -10.63
C GLY A 148 -7.41 -1.21 -11.75
N THR A 149 -8.36 -2.14 -11.63
CA THR A 149 -9.48 -2.28 -12.58
C THR A 149 -10.56 -1.20 -12.38
N VAL A 150 -10.55 -0.53 -11.23
CA VAL A 150 -11.54 0.50 -10.91
C VAL A 150 -11.13 1.83 -11.55
N PRO A 151 -11.97 2.45 -12.39
CA PRO A 151 -11.67 3.75 -12.98
C PRO A 151 -11.39 4.83 -11.92
N GLY A 152 -10.32 5.60 -12.12
CA GLY A 152 -9.95 6.67 -11.20
C GLY A 152 -9.24 6.23 -9.92
N MET A 153 -9.06 4.94 -9.67
CA MET A 153 -8.33 4.44 -8.52
C MET A 153 -6.87 4.89 -8.55
N ARG A 154 -6.42 5.49 -7.48
CA ARG A 154 -5.03 5.84 -7.19
C ARG A 154 -4.50 4.79 -6.22
N PHE A 155 -3.59 3.92 -6.65
CA PHE A 155 -3.20 2.76 -5.85
C PHE A 155 -1.73 2.40 -6.00
N LYS A 156 -1.24 1.58 -5.05
CA LYS A 156 0.02 0.87 -5.16
C LYS A 156 -0.20 -0.62 -4.95
N GLY A 157 0.37 -1.43 -5.81
CA GLY A 157 0.37 -2.88 -5.69
C GLY A 157 1.73 -3.43 -5.25
N GLY A 158 1.68 -4.59 -4.60
CA GLY A 158 2.82 -5.41 -4.23
C GLY A 158 2.49 -6.89 -4.43
N TRP A 159 3.49 -7.71 -4.69
CA TRP A 159 3.33 -9.13 -4.87
C TRP A 159 4.65 -9.89 -4.69
N GLY A 160 4.55 -11.14 -4.34
CA GLY A 160 5.68 -12.06 -4.20
C GLY A 160 5.25 -13.45 -3.76
N PRO A 161 6.19 -14.40 -3.67
CA PRO A 161 5.91 -15.72 -3.15
C PRO A 161 5.57 -15.66 -1.66
N SER A 162 4.57 -16.45 -1.22
CA SER A 162 4.31 -16.66 0.20
C SER A 162 5.47 -17.40 0.86
N GLU A 163 5.79 -17.05 2.09
CA GLU A 163 6.82 -17.74 2.87
C GLU A 163 6.26 -18.87 3.75
N ASP A 164 5.00 -19.26 3.52
CA ASP A 164 4.34 -20.37 4.21
C ASP A 164 4.87 -21.76 3.85
N GLY A 165 5.87 -21.82 2.96
CA GLY A 165 6.44 -23.09 2.46
C GLY A 165 5.53 -23.87 1.50
N GLY A 166 4.33 -23.39 1.26
CA GLY A 166 3.32 -24.04 0.42
C GLY A 166 3.40 -23.73 -1.08
N GLY A 167 4.38 -22.89 -1.51
CA GLY A 167 4.55 -22.52 -2.92
C GLY A 167 3.45 -21.59 -3.43
N SER A 168 2.64 -20.99 -2.56
CA SER A 168 1.60 -20.03 -2.93
C SER A 168 2.18 -18.64 -3.22
N TYR A 169 1.35 -17.76 -3.77
CA TYR A 169 1.72 -16.41 -4.15
C TYR A 169 0.79 -15.39 -3.47
N GLU A 170 1.37 -14.30 -2.99
CA GLU A 170 0.66 -13.22 -2.34
C GLU A 170 0.56 -11.99 -3.24
N VAL A 171 -0.57 -11.32 -3.19
CA VAL A 171 -0.75 -9.98 -3.74
C VAL A 171 -1.38 -9.09 -2.68
N ILE A 172 -0.96 -7.85 -2.62
CA ILE A 172 -1.53 -6.80 -1.77
C ILE A 172 -1.66 -5.53 -2.58
N GLN A 173 -2.75 -4.80 -2.38
CA GLN A 173 -2.95 -3.49 -2.99
C GLN A 173 -3.58 -2.55 -1.98
N VAL A 174 -3.14 -1.30 -1.99
CA VAL A 174 -3.76 -0.24 -1.20
C VAL A 174 -4.00 0.97 -2.10
N GLY A 175 -5.16 1.58 -1.99
CA GLY A 175 -5.51 2.70 -2.85
C GLY A 175 -6.62 3.56 -2.29
N VAL A 176 -6.81 4.71 -2.94
CA VAL A 176 -7.84 5.70 -2.61
C VAL A 176 -8.66 6.05 -3.84
N LEU A 177 -9.96 6.25 -3.64
CA LEU A 177 -10.90 6.66 -4.68
C LEU A 177 -12.04 7.48 -4.08
N GLY A 178 -12.19 8.72 -4.52
CA GLY A 178 -13.16 9.64 -3.90
C GLY A 178 -12.87 9.83 -2.42
N ASP A 179 -13.81 9.45 -1.58
CA ASP A 179 -13.70 9.49 -0.11
C ASP A 179 -13.28 8.14 0.51
N ALA A 180 -13.04 7.12 -0.30
CA ALA A 180 -12.72 5.78 0.20
C ALA A 180 -11.22 5.50 0.16
N VAL A 181 -10.73 4.80 1.20
CA VAL A 181 -9.45 4.11 1.23
C VAL A 181 -9.70 2.61 1.33
N ILE A 182 -8.98 1.82 0.54
CA ILE A 182 -9.16 0.38 0.44
C ILE A 182 -7.80 -0.31 0.51
N ALA A 183 -7.67 -1.31 1.38
CA ALA A 183 -6.56 -2.26 1.36
C ALA A 183 -7.12 -3.66 1.05
N LEU A 184 -6.46 -4.41 0.16
CA LEU A 184 -6.88 -5.73 -0.30
C LEU A 184 -5.67 -6.65 -0.38
N ALA A 185 -5.79 -7.89 0.11
CA ALA A 185 -4.80 -8.93 -0.05
C ALA A 185 -5.44 -10.23 -0.53
N ALA A 186 -4.71 -10.99 -1.34
CA ALA A 186 -5.12 -12.32 -1.78
C ALA A 186 -3.92 -13.28 -1.83
N THR A 187 -4.18 -14.55 -1.54
CA THR A 187 -3.21 -15.66 -1.64
C THR A 187 -3.78 -16.74 -2.55
N ALA A 188 -2.98 -17.24 -3.48
CA ALA A 188 -3.39 -18.28 -4.44
C ALA A 188 -2.17 -19.12 -4.85
N PRO A 189 -2.35 -20.26 -5.55
CA PRO A 189 -1.25 -21.13 -5.95
C PRO A 189 -0.19 -20.44 -6.83
N ASP A 190 -0.57 -19.41 -7.61
CA ASP A 190 0.34 -18.66 -8.47
C ASP A 190 -0.11 -17.19 -8.59
N PHE A 191 0.73 -16.38 -9.24
CA PHE A 191 0.49 -14.94 -9.40
C PHE A 191 -0.78 -14.63 -10.21
N GLU A 192 -1.02 -15.37 -11.29
CA GLU A 192 -2.18 -15.14 -12.15
C GLU A 192 -3.49 -15.46 -11.42
N ALA A 193 -3.52 -16.54 -10.65
CA ALA A 193 -4.65 -16.90 -9.80
C ALA A 193 -4.89 -15.85 -8.71
N ALA A 194 -3.81 -15.34 -8.08
CA ALA A 194 -3.92 -14.31 -7.05
C ALA A 194 -4.46 -12.99 -7.62
N LYS A 195 -3.98 -12.54 -8.79
CA LYS A 195 -4.52 -11.36 -9.51
C LYS A 195 -6.01 -11.52 -9.85
N LYS A 196 -6.38 -12.71 -10.35
CA LYS A 196 -7.77 -13.03 -10.69
C LYS A 196 -8.67 -12.97 -9.47
N LEU A 197 -8.21 -13.56 -8.36
CA LEU A 197 -8.93 -13.55 -7.09
C LEU A 197 -9.10 -12.11 -6.57
N ALA A 198 -8.03 -11.32 -6.56
CA ALA A 198 -8.06 -9.91 -6.18
C ALA A 198 -9.04 -9.10 -7.04
N SER A 199 -8.98 -9.26 -8.38
CA SER A 199 -9.86 -8.52 -9.30
C SER A 199 -11.34 -8.88 -9.15
N LYS A 200 -11.66 -10.14 -8.83
CA LYS A 200 -13.04 -10.59 -8.61
C LYS A 200 -13.67 -10.02 -7.34
N HIS A 201 -12.85 -9.72 -6.34
CA HIS A 201 -13.34 -9.36 -5.00
C HIS A 201 -13.01 -7.91 -4.62
N VAL A 202 -12.78 -7.04 -5.58
CA VAL A 202 -12.66 -5.60 -5.30
C VAL A 202 -13.94 -5.12 -4.62
N PRO A 203 -13.86 -4.48 -3.44
CA PRO A 203 -15.03 -3.92 -2.78
C PRO A 203 -15.73 -2.91 -3.69
N GLN A 204 -17.03 -3.10 -3.92
CA GLN A 204 -17.81 -2.13 -4.68
C GLN A 204 -18.13 -0.92 -3.79
N HIS A 205 -18.22 0.26 -4.40
CA HIS A 205 -18.50 1.52 -3.69
C HIS A 205 -19.79 1.52 -2.86
N SER A 206 -20.75 0.65 -3.18
CA SER A 206 -21.98 0.48 -2.41
C SER A 206 -21.77 -0.09 -1.01
N ASN A 207 -20.57 -0.61 -0.70
CA ASN A 207 -20.21 -1.15 0.61
C ASN A 207 -19.39 -0.18 1.47
N ALA A 208 -18.99 1.00 0.94
CA ALA A 208 -18.53 2.10 1.80
C ALA A 208 -19.73 2.51 2.67
N PRO A 209 -19.54 2.71 4.01
CA PRO A 209 -20.65 3.13 4.86
C PRO A 209 -21.26 4.38 4.25
N GLN A 210 -22.54 4.28 3.85
CA GLN A 210 -23.31 5.42 3.39
C GLN A 210 -23.31 6.38 4.57
N LEU A 211 -22.54 7.46 4.46
CA LEU A 211 -22.70 8.63 5.30
C LEU A 211 -24.12 9.11 5.05
N ARG A 212 -25.04 8.69 5.93
CA ARG A 212 -26.34 9.36 6.03
C ARG A 212 -26.00 10.82 6.23
N ALA A 213 -26.37 11.64 5.26
CA ALA A 213 -26.41 13.06 5.44
C ALA A 213 -27.22 13.30 6.73
N ALA A 214 -26.57 13.86 7.74
CA ALA A 214 -27.26 14.50 8.82
C ALA A 214 -27.89 15.75 8.19
N GLY A 215 -29.08 15.58 7.65
CA GLY A 215 -30.01 16.61 7.33
C GLY A 215 -31.09 16.50 8.39
N ASP A 216 -31.14 17.47 9.22
CA ASP A 216 -32.21 18.32 9.75
C ASP A 216 -31.80 18.94 11.07
#